data_fd0a5e29dc01daf22f9f33653f1ed2e0
#
_entry.id   fd0a5e29dc01daf22f9f33653f1ed2e0
#
_cell.length_a   1.000
_cell.length_b   1.000
_cell.length_c   1.000
_cell.angle_alpha   90.00
_cell.angle_beta   90.00
_cell.angle_gamma   90.00
#
_symmetry.space_group_name_H-M   'P 1'
#
loop_
_entity.id
_entity.type
_entity.pdbx_description
1 polymer ?
#
loop_
_entity_poly.entity_id
_entity_poly.type
_entity_poly.pdbx_seq_one_letter_code
_entity_poly.pdbx_strand_id
1 'polypeptide(L)'
;LMVDNGLPLDKDEAYGVLKTIIRQKGSNYGKHFNILTEVVLGHEDPMLVALGMITYHNVKIALLRPFAETIDTLIYLKSQGYRLGVISNVITIKQWEKLVRLNVYSFFDEVITSEEVGAKKPDKLIYDVALRKMNGDPEKSIMIGNKFKEDALGAVNAGMSAILVNSDVTEEDRAYIRKEQLDITIIENIGDVNTIL
;
A
#
# COMPACT_ATOMS: atom_id res chain seq x y z
N LEU A 1 18.24 5.39 17.66
CA LEU A 1 18.29 6.77 18.19
C LEU A 1 17.50 6.93 19.50
N MET A 2 16.20 6.55 19.59
CA MET A 2 15.42 6.70 20.84
C MET A 2 16.11 5.99 22.02
N VAL A 3 16.51 4.74 21.86
CA VAL A 3 17.23 3.93 22.87
C VAL A 3 18.56 4.57 23.23
N ASP A 4 19.33 5.00 22.26
CA ASP A 4 20.63 5.64 22.47
C ASP A 4 20.52 7.03 23.17
N ASN A 5 19.30 7.57 23.29
CA ASN A 5 19.02 8.88 23.89
C ASN A 5 18.05 8.80 25.09
N GLY A 6 17.97 7.65 25.75
CA GLY A 6 17.31 7.56 27.05
C GLY A 6 15.99 6.80 27.11
N LEU A 7 15.53 6.16 26.01
CA LEU A 7 14.44 5.18 26.10
C LEU A 7 14.97 3.92 26.82
N PRO A 8 14.46 3.54 28.00
CA PRO A 8 15.04 2.50 28.87
C PRO A 8 14.64 1.09 28.42
N LEU A 9 14.91 0.76 27.17
CA LEU A 9 14.72 -0.56 26.55
C LEU A 9 15.93 -0.87 25.67
N ASP A 10 16.15 -2.13 25.35
CA ASP A 10 17.02 -2.46 24.22
C ASP A 10 16.31 -2.24 22.87
N LYS A 11 17.06 -2.39 21.76
CA LYS A 11 16.52 -2.11 20.40
C LYS A 11 15.43 -3.10 19.98
N ASP A 12 15.56 -4.37 20.37
CA ASP A 12 14.63 -5.43 20.00
C ASP A 12 13.34 -5.31 20.83
N GLU A 13 13.45 -5.01 22.10
CA GLU A 13 12.32 -4.71 22.99
C GLU A 13 11.53 -3.50 22.48
N ALA A 14 12.22 -2.38 22.23
CA ALA A 14 11.60 -1.15 21.71
C ALA A 14 10.88 -1.40 20.37
N TYR A 15 11.50 -2.18 19.48
CA TYR A 15 10.88 -2.59 18.22
C TYR A 15 9.67 -3.50 18.42
N GLY A 16 9.72 -4.44 19.37
CA GLY A 16 8.61 -5.31 19.74
C GLY A 16 7.38 -4.52 20.22
N VAL A 17 7.60 -3.55 21.12
CA VAL A 17 6.54 -2.65 21.61
C VAL A 17 5.97 -1.83 20.45
N LEU A 18 6.82 -1.22 19.62
CA LEU A 18 6.40 -0.43 18.46
C LEU A 18 5.57 -1.27 17.46
N LYS A 19 5.99 -2.50 17.17
CA LYS A 19 5.21 -3.43 16.32
C LYS A 19 3.82 -3.70 16.87
N THR A 20 3.71 -3.88 18.17
CA THR A 20 2.42 -4.11 18.84
C THR A 20 1.52 -2.89 18.71
N ILE A 21 2.05 -1.68 18.92
CA ILE A 21 1.32 -0.42 18.74
C ILE A 21 0.85 -0.27 17.28
N ILE A 22 1.71 -0.56 16.30
CA ILE A 22 1.37 -0.50 14.88
C ILE A 22 0.24 -1.49 14.54
N ARG A 23 0.28 -2.71 15.06
CA ARG A 23 -0.78 -3.72 14.85
C ARG A 23 -2.13 -3.27 15.41
N GLN A 24 -2.14 -2.63 16.58
CA GLN A 24 -3.36 -2.16 17.24
C GLN A 24 -3.96 -0.91 16.60
N LYS A 25 -3.14 0.05 16.20
CA LYS A 25 -3.56 1.37 15.72
C LYS A 25 -3.60 1.48 14.19
N GLY A 26 -3.00 0.54 13.49
CA GLY A 26 -2.81 0.59 12.04
C GLY A 26 -1.60 1.44 11.60
N SER A 27 -1.04 1.12 10.45
CA SER A 27 0.19 1.76 9.94
C SER A 27 0.06 3.25 9.60
N ASN A 28 -1.15 3.74 9.37
CA ASN A 28 -1.43 5.14 9.04
C ASN A 28 -1.66 6.04 10.27
N TYR A 29 -1.65 5.47 11.47
CA TYR A 29 -1.77 6.25 12.70
C TYR A 29 -0.54 7.14 12.91
N GLY A 30 -0.77 8.43 13.19
CA GLY A 30 0.33 9.42 13.22
C GLY A 30 1.11 9.50 14.54
N LYS A 31 0.66 8.81 15.62
CA LYS A 31 1.19 8.98 16.97
C LYS A 31 1.81 7.72 17.58
N HIS A 32 2.40 6.84 16.75
CA HIS A 32 3.01 5.59 17.23
C HIS A 32 4.12 5.83 18.24
N PHE A 33 4.98 6.82 18.01
CA PHE A 33 6.11 7.14 18.91
C PHE A 33 5.65 7.83 20.19
N ASN A 34 4.56 8.60 20.16
CA ASN A 34 3.95 9.16 21.37
C ASN A 34 3.49 8.04 22.29
N ILE A 35 2.72 7.06 21.76
CA ILE A 35 2.29 5.90 22.55
C ILE A 35 3.49 5.08 23.04
N LEU A 36 4.53 4.93 22.22
CA LEU A 36 5.73 4.20 22.65
C LEU A 36 6.37 4.82 23.89
N THR A 37 6.56 6.16 23.91
CA THR A 37 7.11 6.84 25.08
C THR A 37 6.14 6.76 26.27
N GLU A 38 4.84 6.95 26.06
CA GLU A 38 3.83 6.83 27.11
C GLU A 38 3.81 5.45 27.77
N VAL A 39 3.87 4.38 26.97
CA VAL A 39 3.89 2.98 27.47
C VAL A 39 5.15 2.67 28.24
N VAL A 40 6.31 3.19 27.80
CA VAL A 40 7.63 2.84 28.38
C VAL A 40 7.99 3.74 29.56
N LEU A 41 7.68 5.04 29.47
CA LEU A 41 8.06 6.05 30.48
C LEU A 41 6.91 6.45 31.41
N GLY A 42 5.66 6.12 31.06
CA GLY A 42 4.47 6.62 31.76
C GLY A 42 4.03 8.04 31.35
N HIS A 43 4.72 8.66 30.41
CA HIS A 43 4.41 9.98 29.85
C HIS A 43 4.94 10.14 28.43
N GLU A 44 4.41 11.09 27.68
CA GLU A 44 4.98 11.48 26.39
C GLU A 44 6.31 12.25 26.59
N ASP A 45 7.35 11.85 25.85
CA ASP A 45 8.62 12.58 25.75
C ASP A 45 8.76 13.17 24.34
N PRO A 46 8.57 14.49 24.17
CA PRO A 46 8.61 15.12 22.84
C PRO A 46 9.95 14.98 22.11
N MET A 47 11.06 14.95 22.85
CA MET A 47 12.40 14.78 22.27
C MET A 47 12.57 13.37 21.69
N LEU A 48 12.23 12.34 22.45
CA LEU A 48 12.28 10.96 21.99
C LEU A 48 11.31 10.70 20.84
N VAL A 49 10.09 11.27 20.90
CA VAL A 49 9.12 11.21 19.81
C VAL A 49 9.70 11.81 18.52
N ALA A 50 10.33 13.00 18.61
CA ALA A 50 10.96 13.64 17.45
C ALA A 50 12.11 12.80 16.88
N LEU A 51 12.96 12.21 17.72
CA LEU A 51 14.03 11.29 17.31
C LEU A 51 13.47 10.06 16.59
N GLY A 52 12.40 9.46 17.09
CA GLY A 52 11.71 8.33 16.47
C GLY A 52 11.16 8.70 15.09
N MET A 53 10.47 9.83 14.99
CA MET A 53 9.89 10.31 13.73
C MET A 53 10.97 10.62 12.68
N ILE A 54 12.02 11.35 13.05
CA ILE A 54 13.13 11.69 12.15
C ILE A 54 13.80 10.41 11.64
N THR A 55 14.12 9.48 12.54
CA THR A 55 14.76 8.21 12.17
C THR A 55 13.88 7.41 11.20
N TYR A 56 12.59 7.25 11.54
CA TYR A 56 11.65 6.54 10.69
C TYR A 56 11.55 7.16 9.30
N HIS A 57 11.41 8.47 9.21
CA HIS A 57 11.32 9.17 7.93
C HIS A 57 12.59 9.03 7.09
N ASN A 58 13.75 9.20 7.71
CA ASN A 58 15.05 9.08 7.03
C ASN A 58 15.27 7.67 6.48
N VAL A 59 15.01 6.64 7.28
CA VAL A 59 15.13 5.23 6.86
C VAL A 59 14.13 4.91 5.76
N LYS A 60 12.87 5.33 5.93
CA LYS A 60 11.84 5.12 4.90
C LYS A 60 12.23 5.76 3.57
N ILE A 61 12.72 7.00 3.58
CA ILE A 61 13.16 7.70 2.37
C ILE A 61 14.37 7.00 1.73
N ALA A 62 15.34 6.61 2.55
CA ALA A 62 16.56 5.94 2.09
C ALA A 62 16.29 4.57 1.45
N LEU A 63 15.25 3.86 1.91
CA LEU A 63 14.87 2.53 1.42
C LEU A 63 13.78 2.56 0.34
N LEU A 64 13.14 3.72 0.10
CA LEU A 64 12.07 3.81 -0.89
C LEU A 64 12.66 3.71 -2.30
N ARG A 65 12.42 2.59 -2.96
CA ARG A 65 12.83 2.28 -4.34
C ARG A 65 11.68 1.61 -5.07
N PRO A 66 11.52 1.78 -6.38
CA PRO A 66 10.68 0.90 -7.18
C PRO A 66 11.20 -0.53 -7.08
N PHE A 67 10.32 -1.50 -7.16
CA PHE A 67 10.75 -2.88 -7.39
C PHE A 67 11.44 -2.98 -8.75
N ALA A 68 12.27 -4.02 -8.92
CA ALA A 68 12.82 -4.34 -10.24
C ALA A 68 11.67 -4.41 -11.27
N GLU A 69 11.94 -4.03 -12.50
CA GLU A 69 11.01 -4.09 -13.63
C GLU A 69 9.79 -3.15 -13.54
N THR A 70 9.55 -2.46 -12.39
CA THR A 70 8.39 -1.56 -12.25
C THR A 70 8.35 -0.49 -13.32
N ILE A 71 9.48 0.17 -13.57
CA ILE A 71 9.55 1.26 -14.56
C ILE A 71 9.31 0.71 -15.96
N ASP A 72 9.94 -0.41 -16.31
CA ASP A 72 9.79 -1.05 -17.63
C ASP A 72 8.34 -1.50 -17.85
N THR A 73 7.70 -2.05 -16.83
CA THR A 73 6.27 -2.42 -16.87
C THR A 73 5.38 -1.20 -17.08
N LEU A 74 5.62 -0.08 -16.38
CA LEU A 74 4.84 1.14 -16.57
C LEU A 74 5.01 1.71 -17.98
N ILE A 75 6.24 1.72 -18.51
CA ILE A 75 6.55 2.14 -19.89
C ILE A 75 5.82 1.22 -20.88
N TYR A 76 5.91 -0.09 -20.71
CA TYR A 76 5.23 -1.06 -21.55
C TYR A 76 3.72 -0.81 -21.59
N LEU A 77 3.06 -0.75 -20.44
CA LEU A 77 1.62 -0.53 -20.35
C LEU A 77 1.19 0.79 -21.02
N LYS A 78 1.92 1.88 -20.81
CA LYS A 78 1.64 3.15 -21.50
C LYS A 78 1.84 3.04 -23.01
N SER A 79 2.85 2.29 -23.48
CA SER A 79 3.09 2.06 -24.91
C SER A 79 1.98 1.25 -25.58
N GLN A 80 1.34 0.36 -24.84
CA GLN A 80 0.17 -0.41 -25.28
C GLN A 80 -1.15 0.38 -25.22
N GLY A 81 -1.10 1.65 -24.78
CA GLY A 81 -2.27 2.51 -24.71
C GLY A 81 -3.12 2.37 -23.45
N TYR A 82 -2.64 1.65 -22.45
CA TYR A 82 -3.35 1.54 -21.17
C TYR A 82 -3.40 2.88 -20.43
N ARG A 83 -4.54 3.20 -19.86
CA ARG A 83 -4.68 4.24 -18.84
C ARG A 83 -4.35 3.67 -17.49
N LEU A 84 -3.49 4.37 -16.75
CA LEU A 84 -3.00 3.89 -15.46
C LEU A 84 -3.54 4.74 -14.31
N GLY A 85 -4.11 4.10 -13.29
CA GLY A 85 -4.59 4.75 -12.09
C GLY A 85 -4.01 4.12 -10.82
N VAL A 86 -3.95 4.90 -9.75
CA VAL A 86 -3.57 4.40 -8.41
C VAL A 86 -4.80 4.41 -7.51
N ILE A 87 -5.08 3.28 -6.83
CA ILE A 87 -6.09 3.19 -5.77
C ILE A 87 -5.39 2.82 -4.46
N SER A 88 -5.46 3.69 -3.43
CA SER A 88 -4.68 3.51 -2.20
C SER A 88 -5.46 3.83 -0.92
N ASN A 89 -5.29 2.96 0.11
CA ASN A 89 -5.87 3.13 1.44
C ASN A 89 -5.01 4.06 2.33
N VAL A 90 -4.61 5.22 1.83
CA VAL A 90 -3.74 6.17 2.53
C VAL A 90 -4.24 7.61 2.41
N ILE A 91 -3.63 8.49 3.20
CA ILE A 91 -3.80 9.95 3.11
C ILE A 91 -3.23 10.44 1.77
N THR A 92 -3.96 11.30 1.08
CA THR A 92 -3.68 11.78 -0.27
C THR A 92 -2.26 12.33 -0.43
N ILE A 93 -1.86 13.23 0.46
CA ILE A 93 -0.52 13.84 0.40
C ILE A 93 0.60 12.81 0.58
N LYS A 94 0.39 11.78 1.41
CA LYS A 94 1.37 10.69 1.60
C LYS A 94 1.49 9.78 0.37
N GLN A 95 0.38 9.61 -0.38
CA GLN A 95 0.44 8.85 -1.64
C GLN A 95 1.20 9.62 -2.70
N TRP A 96 0.90 10.91 -2.86
CA TRP A 96 1.62 11.77 -3.79
C TRP A 96 3.11 11.86 -3.44
N GLU A 97 3.47 12.02 -2.16
CA GLU A 97 4.87 11.99 -1.71
C GLU A 97 5.61 10.72 -2.19
N LYS A 98 4.98 9.55 -2.08
CA LYS A 98 5.58 8.30 -2.55
C LYS A 98 5.79 8.31 -4.07
N LEU A 99 4.76 8.67 -4.84
CA LEU A 99 4.82 8.66 -6.30
C LEU A 99 5.89 9.62 -6.83
N VAL A 100 5.99 10.82 -6.23
CA VAL A 100 7.00 11.82 -6.57
C VAL A 100 8.40 11.32 -6.22
N ARG A 101 8.61 10.77 -5.01
CA ARG A 101 9.92 10.24 -4.60
C ARG A 101 10.37 9.05 -5.42
N LEU A 102 9.44 8.20 -5.86
CA LEU A 102 9.71 7.09 -6.75
C LEU A 102 9.92 7.54 -8.21
N ASN A 103 9.64 8.79 -8.52
CA ASN A 103 9.66 9.37 -9.87
C ASN A 103 8.75 8.61 -10.86
N VAL A 104 7.59 8.16 -10.40
CA VAL A 104 6.62 7.41 -11.22
C VAL A 104 5.29 8.13 -11.40
N TYR A 105 5.12 9.29 -10.79
CA TYR A 105 3.84 10.02 -10.78
C TYR A 105 3.31 10.36 -12.18
N SER A 106 4.20 10.62 -13.13
CA SER A 106 3.84 11.00 -14.50
C SER A 106 3.26 9.86 -15.35
N PHE A 107 3.37 8.60 -14.88
CA PHE A 107 2.75 7.48 -15.56
C PHE A 107 1.25 7.36 -15.29
N PHE A 108 0.77 7.94 -14.19
CA PHE A 108 -0.60 7.76 -13.73
C PHE A 108 -1.51 8.91 -14.17
N ASP A 109 -2.63 8.54 -14.79
CA ASP A 109 -3.65 9.48 -15.24
C ASP A 109 -4.52 9.95 -14.06
N GLU A 110 -4.72 9.08 -13.03
CA GLU A 110 -5.50 9.40 -11.83
C GLU A 110 -4.88 8.77 -10.57
N VAL A 111 -5.02 9.46 -9.44
CA VAL A 111 -4.63 8.96 -8.11
C VAL A 111 -5.83 9.07 -7.18
N ILE A 112 -6.36 7.93 -6.78
CA ILE A 112 -7.56 7.80 -5.95
C ILE A 112 -7.15 7.31 -4.56
N THR A 113 -7.49 8.06 -3.52
CA THR A 113 -7.15 7.72 -2.15
C THR A 113 -8.39 7.53 -1.28
N SER A 114 -8.26 6.71 -0.24
CA SER A 114 -9.34 6.50 0.72
C SER A 114 -9.74 7.76 1.47
N GLU A 115 -8.81 8.71 1.65
CA GLU A 115 -9.11 10.00 2.28
C GLU A 115 -10.02 10.86 1.40
N GLU A 116 -9.73 10.92 0.10
CA GLU A 116 -10.52 11.70 -0.87
C GLU A 116 -11.92 11.11 -1.06
N VAL A 117 -12.03 9.78 -1.11
CA VAL A 117 -13.30 9.08 -1.40
C VAL A 117 -14.14 8.90 -0.14
N GLY A 118 -13.54 8.87 1.04
CA GLY A 118 -14.21 8.52 2.30
C GLY A 118 -14.46 7.02 2.47
N ALA A 119 -13.92 6.17 1.58
CA ALA A 119 -14.04 4.72 1.62
C ALA A 119 -12.68 4.06 1.36
N LYS A 120 -12.45 2.87 1.93
CA LYS A 120 -11.22 2.11 1.81
C LYS A 120 -11.45 0.82 1.04
N LYS A 121 -10.47 0.37 0.25
CA LYS A 121 -10.48 -1.00 -0.25
C LYS A 121 -10.65 -1.98 0.92
N PRO A 122 -11.52 -3.01 0.84
CA PRO A 122 -12.23 -3.52 -0.35
C PRO A 122 -13.63 -2.93 -0.59
N ASP A 123 -14.02 -1.80 0.01
CA ASP A 123 -15.31 -1.17 -0.25
C ASP A 123 -15.46 -0.86 -1.74
N LYS A 124 -16.59 -1.29 -2.33
CA LYS A 124 -16.87 -1.11 -3.76
C LYS A 124 -16.81 0.36 -4.19
N LEU A 125 -17.18 1.29 -3.31
CA LEU A 125 -17.24 2.71 -3.63
C LEU A 125 -15.91 3.27 -4.15
N ILE A 126 -14.76 2.84 -3.59
CA ILE A 126 -13.46 3.37 -4.04
C ILE A 126 -13.12 2.92 -5.47
N TYR A 127 -13.52 1.70 -5.87
CA TYR A 127 -13.35 1.21 -7.23
C TYR A 127 -14.31 1.89 -8.21
N ASP A 128 -15.57 2.08 -7.83
CA ASP A 128 -16.56 2.79 -8.65
C ASP A 128 -16.13 4.24 -8.91
N VAL A 129 -15.54 4.92 -7.91
CA VAL A 129 -14.96 6.26 -8.07
C VAL A 129 -13.77 6.23 -9.02
N ALA A 130 -12.89 5.24 -8.88
CA ALA A 130 -11.72 5.08 -9.77
C ALA A 130 -12.15 4.85 -11.22
N LEU A 131 -13.05 3.91 -11.45
CA LEU A 131 -13.59 3.63 -12.78
C LEU A 131 -14.22 4.86 -13.42
N ARG A 132 -15.02 5.63 -12.66
CA ARG A 132 -15.64 6.87 -13.15
C ARG A 132 -14.61 7.93 -13.51
N LYS A 133 -13.61 8.20 -12.63
CA LYS A 133 -12.54 9.16 -12.91
C LYS A 133 -11.67 8.76 -14.11
N MET A 134 -11.41 7.47 -14.22
CA MET A 134 -10.68 6.88 -15.35
C MET A 134 -11.52 6.74 -16.62
N ASN A 135 -12.82 7.02 -16.57
CA ASN A 135 -13.75 6.74 -17.64
C ASN A 135 -13.61 5.28 -18.14
N GLY A 136 -13.46 4.37 -17.17
CA GLY A 136 -13.15 2.95 -17.39
C GLY A 136 -14.39 2.08 -17.38
N ASP A 137 -14.36 1.05 -18.21
CA ASP A 137 -15.31 -0.05 -18.22
C ASP A 137 -14.83 -1.12 -17.22
N PRO A 138 -15.63 -1.54 -16.22
CA PRO A 138 -15.22 -2.57 -15.28
C PRO A 138 -14.68 -3.84 -15.95
N GLU A 139 -15.37 -4.37 -16.96
CA GLU A 139 -14.98 -5.60 -17.65
C GLU A 139 -13.66 -5.50 -18.45
N LYS A 140 -13.19 -4.26 -18.68
CA LYS A 140 -11.93 -3.95 -19.38
C LYS A 140 -10.89 -3.36 -18.43
N SER A 141 -11.16 -3.39 -17.14
CA SER A 141 -10.29 -2.81 -16.12
C SER A 141 -9.68 -3.90 -15.25
N ILE A 142 -8.40 -3.75 -14.94
CA ILE A 142 -7.65 -4.72 -14.17
C ILE A 142 -7.04 -4.03 -12.95
N MET A 143 -7.28 -4.58 -11.76
CA MET A 143 -6.60 -4.17 -10.55
C MET A 143 -5.33 -4.96 -10.36
N ILE A 144 -4.19 -4.29 -10.29
CA ILE A 144 -2.90 -4.90 -9.95
C ILE A 144 -2.56 -4.53 -8.50
N GLY A 145 -2.37 -5.53 -7.65
CA GLY A 145 -2.10 -5.30 -6.23
C GLY A 145 -1.44 -6.49 -5.56
N ASN A 146 -1.32 -6.45 -4.23
CA ASN A 146 -0.68 -7.54 -3.48
C ASN A 146 -1.55 -8.09 -2.34
N LYS A 147 -2.69 -7.47 -2.04
CA LYS A 147 -3.60 -7.86 -0.97
C LYS A 147 -4.82 -8.58 -1.53
N PHE A 148 -4.96 -9.87 -1.19
CA PHE A 148 -6.06 -10.68 -1.71
C PHE A 148 -7.42 -10.04 -1.43
N LYS A 149 -7.71 -9.71 -0.16
CA LYS A 149 -9.02 -9.15 0.21
C LYS A 149 -9.23 -7.73 -0.28
N GLU A 150 -8.20 -6.88 -0.11
CA GLU A 150 -8.31 -5.45 -0.41
C GLU A 150 -8.22 -5.20 -1.93
N ASP A 151 -7.24 -5.77 -2.61
CA ASP A 151 -7.01 -5.45 -4.02
C ASP A 151 -7.82 -6.37 -4.95
N ALA A 152 -7.65 -7.69 -4.85
CA ALA A 152 -8.24 -8.59 -5.81
C ALA A 152 -9.75 -8.80 -5.58
N LEU A 153 -10.14 -9.24 -4.38
CA LEU A 153 -11.55 -9.53 -4.12
C LEU A 153 -12.42 -8.27 -4.19
N GLY A 154 -11.89 -7.13 -3.71
CA GLY A 154 -12.57 -5.84 -3.84
C GLY A 154 -12.78 -5.41 -5.29
N ALA A 155 -11.78 -5.61 -6.16
CA ALA A 155 -11.87 -5.31 -7.60
C ALA A 155 -12.87 -6.22 -8.31
N VAL A 156 -12.81 -7.53 -8.07
CA VAL A 156 -13.74 -8.50 -8.63
C VAL A 156 -15.18 -8.19 -8.23
N ASN A 157 -15.42 -7.81 -6.97
CA ASN A 157 -16.75 -7.37 -6.52
C ASN A 157 -17.22 -6.06 -7.18
N ALA A 158 -16.30 -5.29 -7.75
CA ALA A 158 -16.61 -4.12 -8.55
C ALA A 158 -16.77 -4.42 -10.06
N GLY A 159 -16.62 -5.69 -10.47
CA GLY A 159 -16.75 -6.15 -11.85
C GLY A 159 -15.47 -6.09 -12.67
N MET A 160 -14.31 -5.88 -12.01
CA MET A 160 -12.98 -5.84 -12.64
C MET A 160 -12.32 -7.22 -12.57
N SER A 161 -11.32 -7.46 -13.42
CA SER A 161 -10.33 -8.53 -13.19
C SER A 161 -9.26 -8.10 -12.19
N ALA A 162 -8.46 -9.04 -11.70
CA ALA A 162 -7.34 -8.71 -10.82
C ALA A 162 -6.08 -9.53 -11.11
N ILE A 163 -4.92 -8.89 -10.88
CA ILE A 163 -3.61 -9.53 -10.87
C ILE A 163 -2.98 -9.29 -9.49
N LEU A 164 -2.62 -10.37 -8.80
CA LEU A 164 -1.92 -10.31 -7.51
C LEU A 164 -0.43 -10.57 -7.72
N VAL A 165 0.39 -9.61 -7.31
CA VAL A 165 1.85 -9.64 -7.44
C VAL A 165 2.48 -9.83 -6.07
N ASN A 166 3.38 -10.81 -5.92
CA ASN A 166 4.07 -11.10 -4.66
C ASN A 166 3.11 -10.99 -3.45
N SER A 167 2.01 -11.73 -3.53
CA SER A 167 0.83 -11.52 -2.70
C SER A 167 0.86 -12.31 -1.39
N ASP A 168 0.00 -11.91 -0.46
CA ASP A 168 -0.25 -12.62 0.80
C ASP A 168 -1.29 -13.76 0.68
N VAL A 169 -1.48 -14.30 -0.53
CA VAL A 169 -2.47 -15.34 -0.83
C VAL A 169 -2.11 -16.65 -0.13
N THR A 170 -3.03 -17.16 0.66
CA THR A 170 -2.94 -18.47 1.32
C THR A 170 -3.45 -19.60 0.41
N GLU A 171 -3.22 -20.86 0.79
CA GLU A 171 -3.82 -22.00 0.08
C GLU A 171 -5.36 -22.02 0.18
N GLU A 172 -5.91 -21.51 1.27
CA GLU A 172 -7.36 -21.36 1.43
C GLU A 172 -7.91 -20.32 0.44
N ASP A 173 -7.21 -19.20 0.27
CA ASP A 173 -7.58 -18.17 -0.71
C ASP A 173 -7.50 -18.71 -2.14
N ARG A 174 -6.45 -19.51 -2.47
CA ARG A 174 -6.33 -20.18 -3.78
C ARG A 174 -7.47 -21.17 -4.03
N ALA A 175 -7.85 -21.93 -3.01
CA ALA A 175 -8.99 -22.84 -3.10
C ALA A 175 -10.30 -22.08 -3.32
N TYR A 176 -10.48 -20.94 -2.63
CA TYR A 176 -11.63 -20.06 -2.79
C TYR A 176 -11.69 -19.46 -4.19
N ILE A 177 -10.58 -18.92 -4.72
CA ILE A 177 -10.49 -18.38 -6.08
C ILE A 177 -10.93 -19.43 -7.11
N ARG A 178 -10.42 -20.67 -6.99
CA ARG A 178 -10.79 -21.77 -7.91
C ARG A 178 -12.26 -22.18 -7.78
N LYS A 179 -12.77 -22.29 -6.56
CA LYS A 179 -14.16 -22.70 -6.28
C LYS A 179 -15.16 -21.70 -6.85
N GLU A 180 -14.93 -20.42 -6.61
CA GLU A 180 -15.82 -19.34 -7.05
C GLU A 180 -15.52 -18.87 -8.50
N GLN A 181 -14.53 -19.47 -9.17
CA GLN A 181 -14.10 -19.12 -10.55
C GLN A 181 -13.82 -17.63 -10.72
N LEU A 182 -13.14 -17.02 -9.73
CA LEU A 182 -12.84 -15.59 -9.75
C LEU A 182 -11.78 -15.27 -10.81
N ASP A 183 -11.96 -14.16 -11.51
CA ASP A 183 -11.00 -13.67 -12.51
C ASP A 183 -9.82 -12.97 -11.81
N ILE A 184 -8.95 -13.80 -11.20
CA ILE A 184 -7.78 -13.40 -10.45
C ILE A 184 -6.58 -14.20 -10.92
N THR A 185 -5.59 -13.52 -11.48
CA THR A 185 -4.28 -14.09 -11.84
C THR A 185 -3.27 -13.81 -10.72
N ILE A 186 -2.42 -14.78 -10.40
CA ILE A 186 -1.38 -14.64 -9.36
C ILE A 186 -0.02 -14.78 -10.04
N ILE A 187 0.85 -13.80 -9.84
CA ILE A 187 2.22 -13.74 -10.38
C ILE A 187 3.23 -13.42 -9.27
N GLU A 188 4.48 -13.70 -9.51
CA GLU A 188 5.55 -13.43 -8.54
C GLU A 188 6.13 -12.03 -8.72
N ASN A 189 6.37 -11.61 -9.96
CA ASN A 189 7.04 -10.37 -10.30
C ASN A 189 6.14 -9.42 -11.09
N ILE A 190 6.32 -8.12 -10.90
CA ILE A 190 5.55 -7.12 -11.64
C ILE A 190 5.83 -7.16 -13.15
N GLY A 191 7.01 -7.59 -13.56
CA GLY A 191 7.38 -7.75 -14.98
C GLY A 191 6.56 -8.81 -15.71
N ASP A 192 6.03 -9.81 -14.99
CA ASP A 192 5.19 -10.86 -15.57
C ASP A 192 3.88 -10.30 -16.15
N VAL A 193 3.46 -9.11 -15.71
CA VAL A 193 2.30 -8.38 -16.26
C VAL A 193 2.44 -8.18 -17.77
N ASN A 194 3.66 -7.92 -18.27
CA ASN A 194 3.93 -7.69 -19.68
C ASN A 194 3.67 -8.91 -20.58
N THR A 195 3.58 -10.10 -19.98
CA THR A 195 3.29 -11.34 -20.72
C THR A 195 1.81 -11.74 -20.66
N ILE A 196 1.04 -11.09 -19.78
CA ILE A 196 -0.38 -11.37 -19.55
C ILE A 196 -1.25 -10.36 -20.29
N LEU A 197 -0.80 -9.11 -20.35
CA LEU A 197 -1.48 -7.99 -21.00
C LEU A 197 -0.80 -7.61 -22.31
#